data_aba927c85d014f6f94c845bef9b8e3da
#
_entry.id   aba927c85d014f6f94c845bef9b8e3da
#
_cell.length_a   1.000
_cell.length_b   1.000
_cell.length_c   1.000
_cell.angle_alpha   90.00
_cell.angle_beta   90.00
_cell.angle_gamma   90.00
#
_symmetry.space_group_name_H-M   'P 1'
#
loop_
_entity.id
_entity.type
_entity.pdbx_description
1 polymer ?
#
loop_
_entity_poly.entity_id
_entity_poly.type
_entity_poly.pdbx_seq_one_letter_code
_entity_poly.pdbx_strand_id
1 'polypeptide(L)'
;MISNLDKAKILVKALPFIKKYHDKTIVIKYGGSAMVNPVAREQFIQDVVLMKYVGINPVIVHGGGPEINEMLQKIGKESKFIAGNRVTDEETMEIVEMVLSGKVNKGIVSDINKYGGKAVGLSGKDGNMVFVEKKFVEVDGEKVDIGFVGEIKKINTEVIKLLESNDTIPVISSIGVDKNGQTYNINADYVAGAIAGKLQADRLIFLTDVDGILLDYNNKQTLIDEIDVEKVNDLIERGIISGGMLPKVTTCLDAIKNGVENVVILNGKLEHSVILELFTVEGAGTLIKKDNSID
;
A
#
# COMPACT_ATOMS: atom_id res chain seq x y z
N MET A 1 3.03 32.29 14.15
CA MET A 1 4.04 31.92 13.11
C MET A 1 5.22 31.26 13.79
N ILE A 2 5.70 30.12 13.27
CA ILE A 2 6.91 29.48 13.78
C ILE A 2 8.13 30.32 13.43
N SER A 3 9.03 30.59 14.39
CA SER A 3 10.24 31.39 14.17
C SER A 3 11.22 30.66 13.23
N ASN A 4 12.13 31.45 12.58
CA ASN A 4 13.15 30.82 11.72
C ASN A 4 14.10 29.91 12.52
N LEU A 5 14.36 30.25 13.80
CA LEU A 5 15.14 29.39 14.69
C LEU A 5 14.42 28.04 14.97
N ASP A 6 13.11 28.07 15.17
CA ASP A 6 12.35 26.84 15.42
C ASP A 6 12.28 25.96 14.16
N LYS A 7 12.15 26.56 12.97
CA LYS A 7 12.27 25.82 11.69
C LYS A 7 13.62 25.10 11.58
N ALA A 8 14.72 25.78 11.89
CA ALA A 8 16.06 25.19 11.87
C ALA A 8 16.18 24.04 12.89
N LYS A 9 15.66 24.20 14.11
CA LYS A 9 15.64 23.16 15.14
C LYS A 9 14.83 21.92 14.71
N ILE A 10 13.67 22.12 14.05
CA ILE A 10 12.84 21.01 13.53
C ILE A 10 13.64 20.20 12.50
N LEU A 11 14.28 20.88 11.53
CA LEU A 11 15.08 20.20 10.51
C LEU A 11 16.24 19.40 11.11
N VAL A 12 16.94 19.96 12.12
CA VAL A 12 18.03 19.26 12.82
C VAL A 12 17.50 18.04 13.60
N LYS A 13 16.33 18.16 14.23
CA LYS A 13 15.68 17.04 14.94
C LYS A 13 15.26 15.90 14.00
N ALA A 14 14.97 16.17 12.74
CA ALA A 14 14.67 15.15 11.75
C ALA A 14 15.90 14.35 11.28
N LEU A 15 17.12 14.85 11.48
CA LEU A 15 18.36 14.27 10.98
C LEU A 15 18.59 12.78 11.38
N PRO A 16 18.32 12.34 12.62
CA PRO A 16 18.46 10.91 12.98
C PRO A 16 17.57 9.99 12.15
N PHE A 17 16.33 10.42 11.87
CA PHE A 17 15.37 9.68 11.04
C PHE A 17 15.79 9.68 9.57
N ILE A 18 16.24 10.81 9.03
CA ILE A 18 16.80 10.89 7.68
C ILE A 18 17.94 9.90 7.53
N LYS A 19 18.89 9.86 8.48
CA LYS A 19 20.00 8.91 8.47
C LYS A 19 19.54 7.45 8.55
N LYS A 20 18.49 7.17 9.34
CA LYS A 20 17.93 5.83 9.52
C LYS A 20 17.35 5.27 8.23
N TYR A 21 16.65 6.12 7.46
CA TYR A 21 15.92 5.70 6.26
C TYR A 21 16.63 6.04 4.94
N HIS A 22 17.78 6.70 4.98
CA HIS A 22 18.57 7.01 3.78
C HIS A 22 18.94 5.71 3.05
N ASP A 23 18.75 5.69 1.72
CA ASP A 23 18.92 4.53 0.84
C ASP A 23 17.99 3.34 1.12
N LYS A 24 17.04 3.47 2.06
CA LYS A 24 16.08 2.40 2.35
C LYS A 24 14.90 2.46 1.38
N THR A 25 14.44 1.28 0.94
CA THR A 25 13.20 1.15 0.19
C THR A 25 12.02 1.06 1.13
N ILE A 26 11.02 1.91 0.91
CA ILE A 26 9.74 1.92 1.63
C ILE A 26 8.62 1.73 0.61
N VAL A 27 7.90 0.63 0.72
CA VAL A 27 6.73 0.38 -0.11
C VAL A 27 5.50 0.98 0.55
N ILE A 28 4.72 1.74 -0.20
CA ILE A 28 3.50 2.38 0.30
C ILE A 28 2.31 1.89 -0.53
N LYS A 29 1.39 1.20 0.12
CA LYS A 29 0.11 0.90 -0.49
C LYS A 29 -0.78 2.14 -0.37
N TYR A 30 -1.10 2.73 -1.51
CA TYR A 30 -1.93 3.93 -1.63
C TYR A 30 -3.31 3.59 -2.15
N GLY A 31 -4.36 3.99 -1.42
CA GLY A 31 -5.72 3.66 -1.80
C GLY A 31 -6.78 4.21 -0.84
N GLY A 32 -8.03 3.88 -1.12
CA GLY A 32 -9.17 4.26 -0.27
C GLY A 32 -9.39 5.76 -0.21
N SER A 33 -9.80 6.24 0.96
CA SER A 33 -10.15 7.65 1.18
C SER A 33 -9.00 8.65 0.97
N ALA A 34 -7.75 8.20 1.15
CA ALA A 34 -6.57 9.04 0.89
C ALA A 34 -6.43 9.43 -0.59
N MET A 35 -6.94 8.61 -1.52
CA MET A 35 -6.95 8.93 -2.95
C MET A 35 -8.09 9.86 -3.36
N VAL A 36 -9.24 9.75 -2.69
CA VAL A 36 -10.47 10.46 -3.06
C VAL A 36 -10.51 11.87 -2.47
N ASN A 37 -9.95 12.08 -1.28
CA ASN A 37 -9.89 13.39 -0.65
C ASN A 37 -8.76 14.23 -1.29
N PRO A 38 -9.06 15.39 -1.93
CA PRO A 38 -8.04 16.19 -2.62
C PRO A 38 -6.93 16.69 -1.71
N VAL A 39 -7.25 17.07 -0.46
CA VAL A 39 -6.25 17.58 0.51
C VAL A 39 -5.32 16.46 0.96
N ALA A 40 -5.87 15.31 1.36
CA ALA A 40 -5.06 14.15 1.76
C ALA A 40 -4.18 13.64 0.59
N ARG A 41 -4.71 13.68 -0.64
CA ARG A 41 -3.96 13.33 -1.85
C ARG A 41 -2.78 14.26 -2.07
N GLU A 42 -2.99 15.57 -1.97
CA GLU A 42 -1.93 16.57 -2.13
C GLU A 42 -0.83 16.39 -1.07
N GLN A 43 -1.20 16.23 0.18
CA GLN A 43 -0.27 16.02 1.30
C GLN A 43 0.53 14.72 1.12
N PHE A 44 -0.12 13.61 0.76
CA PHE A 44 0.56 12.35 0.46
C PHE A 44 1.61 12.51 -0.65
N ILE A 45 1.28 13.22 -1.73
CA ILE A 45 2.22 13.48 -2.83
C ILE A 45 3.43 14.29 -2.35
N GLN A 46 3.20 15.33 -1.52
CA GLN A 46 4.28 16.12 -0.91
C GLN A 46 5.17 15.26 -0.02
N ASP A 47 4.58 14.37 0.79
CA ASP A 47 5.29 13.42 1.64
C ASP A 47 6.21 12.52 0.81
N VAL A 48 5.69 11.90 -0.25
CA VAL A 48 6.44 11.02 -1.15
C VAL A 48 7.61 11.76 -1.83
N VAL A 49 7.37 12.98 -2.28
CA VAL A 49 8.41 13.81 -2.90
C VAL A 49 9.49 14.16 -1.87
N LEU A 50 9.10 14.56 -0.65
CA LEU A 50 10.04 14.82 0.43
C LEU A 50 10.89 13.58 0.76
N MET A 51 10.25 12.41 0.90
CA MET A 51 10.96 11.14 1.12
C MET A 51 12.08 10.94 0.08
N LYS A 52 11.76 11.13 -1.20
CA LYS A 52 12.75 10.96 -2.27
C LYS A 52 13.89 11.96 -2.16
N TYR A 53 13.60 13.24 -1.88
CA TYR A 53 14.63 14.28 -1.74
C TYR A 53 15.56 14.08 -0.55
N VAL A 54 15.11 13.41 0.52
CA VAL A 54 15.98 13.09 1.67
C VAL A 54 16.70 11.75 1.54
N GLY A 55 16.63 11.11 0.35
CA GLY A 55 17.38 9.89 0.02
C GLY A 55 16.65 8.58 0.35
N ILE A 56 15.36 8.61 0.64
CA ILE A 56 14.53 7.40 0.78
C ILE A 56 14.07 6.95 -0.62
N ASN A 57 13.88 5.65 -0.83
CA ASN A 57 13.36 5.08 -2.06
C ASN A 57 11.88 4.66 -1.89
N PRO A 58 10.91 5.57 -2.12
CA PRO A 58 9.50 5.20 -2.06
C PRO A 58 9.08 4.43 -3.30
N VAL A 59 8.35 3.33 -3.11
CA VAL A 59 7.67 2.54 -4.13
C VAL A 59 6.18 2.59 -3.86
N ILE A 60 5.40 3.15 -4.78
CA ILE A 60 3.96 3.31 -4.61
C ILE A 60 3.24 2.15 -5.28
N VAL A 61 2.39 1.44 -4.54
CA VAL A 61 1.44 0.47 -5.09
C VAL A 61 0.04 0.98 -4.84
N HIS A 62 -0.75 1.13 -5.91
CA HIS A 62 -2.07 1.71 -5.76
C HIS A 62 -3.21 0.79 -6.22
N GLY A 63 -4.37 0.97 -5.61
CA GLY A 63 -5.64 0.47 -6.08
C GLY A 63 -6.40 1.53 -6.89
N GLY A 64 -7.73 1.42 -6.92
CA GLY A 64 -8.62 2.36 -7.63
C GLY A 64 -10.06 1.82 -7.67
N GLY A 65 -10.49 1.16 -6.58
CA GLY A 65 -11.83 0.59 -6.48
C GLY A 65 -12.96 1.60 -6.74
N PRO A 66 -12.93 2.79 -6.14
CA PRO A 66 -13.92 3.83 -6.39
C PRO A 66 -13.97 4.25 -7.87
N GLU A 67 -12.81 4.45 -8.52
CA GLU A 67 -12.71 4.87 -9.92
C GLU A 67 -13.18 3.77 -10.87
N ILE A 68 -12.92 2.50 -10.54
CA ILE A 68 -13.47 1.36 -11.28
C ILE A 68 -14.99 1.34 -11.15
N ASN A 69 -15.54 1.50 -9.92
CA ASN A 69 -16.99 1.53 -9.70
C ASN A 69 -17.66 2.67 -10.50
N GLU A 70 -17.07 3.87 -10.47
CA GLU A 70 -17.55 5.02 -11.23
C GLU A 70 -17.61 4.70 -12.74
N MET A 71 -16.58 4.06 -13.28
CA MET A 71 -16.53 3.73 -14.70
C MET A 71 -17.52 2.63 -15.07
N LEU A 72 -17.62 1.57 -14.26
CA LEU A 72 -18.62 0.51 -14.48
C LEU A 72 -20.04 1.08 -14.45
N GLN A 73 -20.35 1.96 -13.49
CA GLN A 73 -21.66 2.62 -13.42
C GLN A 73 -21.96 3.47 -14.67
N LYS A 74 -20.96 4.19 -15.23
CA LYS A 74 -21.12 4.97 -16.46
C LYS A 74 -21.47 4.14 -17.67
N ILE A 75 -21.05 2.88 -17.72
CA ILE A 75 -21.41 1.94 -18.80
C ILE A 75 -22.62 1.07 -18.46
N GLY A 76 -23.31 1.34 -17.33
CA GLY A 76 -24.49 0.60 -16.90
C GLY A 76 -24.22 -0.77 -16.29
N LYS A 77 -22.99 -1.03 -15.82
CA LYS A 77 -22.58 -2.31 -15.24
C LYS A 77 -22.42 -2.22 -13.72
N GLU A 78 -23.00 -3.16 -13.01
CA GLU A 78 -22.89 -3.25 -11.54
C GLU A 78 -21.64 -4.01 -11.10
N SER A 79 -20.99 -3.50 -10.06
CA SER A 79 -19.89 -4.20 -9.40
C SER A 79 -20.41 -5.28 -8.46
N LYS A 80 -19.90 -6.51 -8.59
CA LYS A 80 -20.19 -7.63 -7.69
C LYS A 80 -18.94 -7.99 -6.92
N PHE A 81 -19.10 -8.39 -5.65
CA PHE A 81 -18.02 -8.83 -4.78
C PHE A 81 -18.34 -10.17 -4.15
N ILE A 82 -17.36 -11.08 -4.11
CA ILE A 82 -17.44 -12.38 -3.44
C ILE A 82 -16.19 -12.53 -2.58
N ALA A 83 -16.36 -12.83 -1.30
CA ALA A 83 -15.28 -12.96 -0.32
C ALA A 83 -14.26 -11.79 -0.40
N GLY A 84 -14.76 -10.55 -0.52
CA GLY A 84 -13.94 -9.33 -0.60
C GLY A 84 -13.22 -9.10 -1.93
N ASN A 85 -13.36 -9.99 -2.91
CA ASN A 85 -12.77 -9.83 -4.25
C ASN A 85 -13.84 -9.36 -5.24
N ARG A 86 -13.49 -8.43 -6.13
CA ARG A 86 -14.36 -8.01 -7.24
C ARG A 86 -14.49 -9.16 -8.23
N VAL A 87 -15.70 -9.63 -8.48
CA VAL A 87 -15.97 -10.53 -9.62
C VAL A 87 -15.63 -9.78 -10.91
N THR A 88 -14.72 -10.33 -11.68
CA THR A 88 -14.11 -9.62 -12.81
C THR A 88 -14.25 -10.48 -14.08
N ASP A 89 -15.34 -10.30 -14.81
CA ASP A 89 -15.51 -10.86 -16.15
C ASP A 89 -14.62 -10.13 -17.18
N GLU A 90 -14.62 -10.55 -18.42
CA GLU A 90 -13.75 -10.03 -19.48
C GLU A 90 -13.90 -8.53 -19.67
N GLU A 91 -15.13 -8.04 -19.83
CA GLU A 91 -15.43 -6.62 -20.00
C GLU A 91 -15.03 -5.81 -18.74
N THR A 92 -15.28 -6.36 -17.56
CA THR A 92 -14.83 -5.72 -16.29
C THR A 92 -13.31 -5.66 -16.23
N MET A 93 -12.58 -6.69 -16.73
CA MET A 93 -11.12 -6.69 -16.73
C MET A 93 -10.54 -5.60 -17.63
N GLU A 94 -11.13 -5.39 -18.81
CA GLU A 94 -10.74 -4.30 -19.70
C GLU A 94 -10.91 -2.93 -19.02
N ILE A 95 -12.04 -2.70 -18.34
CA ILE A 95 -12.29 -1.47 -17.59
C ILE A 95 -11.30 -1.31 -16.44
N VAL A 96 -11.03 -2.38 -15.68
CA VAL A 96 -10.05 -2.39 -14.59
C VAL A 96 -8.67 -1.99 -15.11
N GLU A 97 -8.23 -2.59 -16.22
CA GLU A 97 -6.93 -2.27 -16.81
C GLU A 97 -6.85 -0.81 -17.28
N MET A 98 -7.85 -0.32 -18.02
CA MET A 98 -7.90 1.07 -18.46
C MET A 98 -7.91 2.06 -17.30
N VAL A 99 -8.71 1.81 -16.28
CA VAL A 99 -8.85 2.69 -15.13
C VAL A 99 -7.58 2.69 -14.27
N LEU A 100 -7.09 1.52 -13.90
CA LEU A 100 -5.92 1.42 -13.02
C LEU A 100 -4.65 1.90 -13.71
N SER A 101 -4.34 1.39 -14.91
CA SER A 101 -3.07 1.70 -15.59
C SER A 101 -3.08 3.05 -16.33
N GLY A 102 -4.26 3.50 -16.78
CA GLY A 102 -4.42 4.78 -17.48
C GLY A 102 -4.80 5.92 -16.55
N LYS A 103 -6.04 5.93 -16.04
CA LYS A 103 -6.59 7.07 -15.28
C LYS A 103 -5.90 7.27 -13.94
N VAL A 104 -5.88 6.25 -13.09
CA VAL A 104 -5.40 6.36 -11.69
C VAL A 104 -3.89 6.48 -11.67
N ASN A 105 -3.19 5.53 -12.27
CA ASN A 105 -1.73 5.48 -12.30
C ASN A 105 -1.13 6.79 -12.84
N LYS A 106 -1.55 7.21 -14.03
CA LYS A 106 -1.02 8.42 -14.66
C LYS A 106 -1.42 9.71 -13.93
N GLY A 107 -2.55 9.70 -13.23
CA GLY A 107 -2.93 10.79 -12.34
C GLY A 107 -1.95 10.96 -11.18
N ILE A 108 -1.58 9.85 -10.48
CA ILE A 108 -0.60 9.87 -9.38
C ILE A 108 0.77 10.31 -9.90
N VAL A 109 1.23 9.76 -11.03
CA VAL A 109 2.51 10.13 -11.66
C VAL A 109 2.54 11.62 -11.99
N SER A 110 1.47 12.14 -12.58
CA SER A 110 1.36 13.58 -12.92
C SER A 110 1.45 14.47 -11.68
N ASP A 111 0.79 14.07 -10.59
CA ASP A 111 0.82 14.83 -9.34
C ASP A 111 2.23 14.82 -8.73
N ILE A 112 2.90 13.67 -8.65
CA ILE A 112 4.29 13.60 -8.14
C ILE A 112 5.22 14.49 -8.98
N ASN A 113 5.12 14.42 -10.30
CA ASN A 113 5.96 15.21 -11.20
C ASN A 113 5.66 16.73 -11.07
N LYS A 114 4.40 17.11 -10.87
CA LYS A 114 3.98 18.49 -10.62
C LYS A 114 4.63 19.09 -9.36
N TYR A 115 4.83 18.26 -8.32
CA TYR A 115 5.50 18.67 -7.07
C TYR A 115 7.03 18.51 -7.13
N GLY A 116 7.62 18.28 -8.30
CA GLY A 116 9.05 18.23 -8.52
C GLY A 116 9.69 16.85 -8.29
N GLY A 117 8.89 15.82 -8.02
CA GLY A 117 9.37 14.45 -8.03
C GLY A 117 9.62 13.96 -9.46
N LYS A 118 10.27 12.81 -9.59
CA LYS A 118 10.45 12.10 -10.86
C LYS A 118 9.79 10.72 -10.72
N ALA A 119 8.61 10.55 -11.30
CA ALA A 119 7.86 9.30 -11.19
C ALA A 119 7.58 8.66 -12.54
N VAL A 120 7.53 7.32 -12.54
CA VAL A 120 7.14 6.49 -13.70
C VAL A 120 6.06 5.53 -13.27
N GLY A 121 4.97 5.49 -14.05
CA GLY A 121 3.84 4.59 -13.82
C GLY A 121 3.99 3.28 -14.56
N LEU A 122 3.80 2.20 -13.83
CA LEU A 122 3.90 0.81 -14.26
C LEU A 122 2.61 0.05 -13.89
N SER A 123 2.40 -1.07 -14.57
CA SER A 123 1.49 -2.13 -14.15
C SER A 123 2.28 -3.42 -13.87
N GLY A 124 1.69 -4.40 -13.26
CA GLY A 124 2.35 -5.69 -13.06
C GLY A 124 2.66 -6.44 -14.35
N LYS A 125 2.14 -5.99 -15.52
CA LYS A 125 2.47 -6.52 -16.85
C LYS A 125 3.87 -6.07 -17.31
N ASP A 126 4.30 -4.86 -16.91
CA ASP A 126 5.55 -4.28 -17.34
C ASP A 126 6.73 -5.10 -16.81
N GLY A 127 7.57 -5.61 -17.72
CA GLY A 127 8.67 -6.50 -17.37
C GLY A 127 8.23 -7.82 -16.71
N ASN A 128 6.98 -8.27 -16.91
CA ASN A 128 6.39 -9.42 -16.21
C ASN A 128 6.58 -9.31 -14.68
N MET A 129 6.34 -8.11 -14.13
CA MET A 129 6.61 -7.79 -12.74
C MET A 129 5.77 -8.60 -11.77
N VAL A 130 4.46 -8.76 -12.05
CA VAL A 130 3.53 -9.51 -11.21
C VAL A 130 2.97 -10.70 -11.99
N PHE A 131 3.58 -11.87 -11.80
CA PHE A 131 3.12 -13.11 -12.41
C PHE A 131 2.06 -13.77 -11.53
N VAL A 132 0.93 -14.16 -12.15
CA VAL A 132 -0.23 -14.69 -11.45
C VAL A 132 -0.76 -15.97 -12.08
N GLU A 133 -1.57 -16.70 -11.29
CA GLU A 133 -2.52 -17.70 -11.76
C GLU A 133 -3.94 -17.25 -11.42
N LYS A 134 -4.94 -17.83 -12.10
CA LYS A 134 -6.35 -17.55 -11.83
C LYS A 134 -6.70 -17.92 -10.39
N LYS A 135 -7.28 -16.95 -9.66
CA LYS A 135 -7.75 -17.15 -8.29
C LYS A 135 -9.17 -17.69 -8.26
N PHE A 136 -9.40 -18.63 -7.37
CA PHE A 136 -10.72 -19.08 -6.97
C PHE A 136 -10.92 -18.73 -5.49
N VAL A 137 -12.16 -18.54 -5.07
CA VAL A 137 -12.51 -18.35 -3.67
C VAL A 137 -13.37 -19.49 -3.18
N GLU A 138 -13.31 -19.75 -1.88
CA GLU A 138 -14.16 -20.75 -1.25
C GLU A 138 -15.35 -20.03 -0.57
N VAL A 139 -16.56 -20.49 -0.87
CA VAL A 139 -17.80 -19.99 -0.26
C VAL A 139 -18.62 -21.20 0.12
N ASP A 140 -18.96 -21.34 1.39
CA ASP A 140 -19.74 -22.48 1.94
C ASP A 140 -19.17 -23.86 1.57
N GLY A 141 -17.83 -23.98 1.47
CA GLY A 141 -17.12 -25.20 1.10
C GLY A 141 -17.07 -25.48 -0.40
N GLU A 142 -17.61 -24.61 -1.24
CA GLU A 142 -17.56 -24.72 -2.69
C GLU A 142 -16.54 -23.76 -3.30
N LYS A 143 -15.81 -24.24 -4.31
CA LYS A 143 -14.85 -23.43 -5.07
C LYS A 143 -15.57 -22.61 -6.14
N VAL A 144 -15.59 -21.30 -5.95
CA VAL A 144 -16.27 -20.34 -6.82
C VAL A 144 -15.28 -19.63 -7.75
N ASP A 145 -15.62 -19.61 -9.05
CA ASP A 145 -14.92 -18.84 -10.08
C ASP A 145 -15.35 -17.36 -10.01
N ILE A 146 -14.39 -16.48 -9.80
CA ILE A 146 -14.61 -15.03 -9.72
C ILE A 146 -14.06 -14.27 -10.95
N GLY A 147 -13.81 -14.99 -12.05
CA GLY A 147 -13.36 -14.43 -13.32
C GLY A 147 -11.86 -14.17 -13.36
N PHE A 148 -11.47 -13.02 -13.93
CA PHE A 148 -10.07 -12.61 -14.12
C PHE A 148 -9.51 -11.94 -12.86
N VAL A 149 -9.50 -12.68 -11.76
CA VAL A 149 -8.84 -12.31 -10.50
C VAL A 149 -7.60 -13.17 -10.33
N GLY A 150 -6.46 -12.55 -10.03
CA GLY A 150 -5.17 -13.20 -9.96
C GLY A 150 -4.73 -13.54 -8.54
N GLU A 151 -4.08 -14.70 -8.39
CA GLU A 151 -3.27 -15.08 -7.24
C GLU A 151 -1.78 -14.95 -7.59
N ILE A 152 -1.03 -14.15 -6.83
CA ILE A 152 0.39 -13.88 -7.09
C ILE A 152 1.21 -15.15 -6.88
N LYS A 153 2.01 -15.52 -7.89
CA LYS A 153 2.93 -16.66 -7.84
C LYS A 153 4.40 -16.24 -7.85
N LYS A 154 4.71 -15.14 -8.54
CA LYS A 154 6.09 -14.65 -8.64
C LYS A 154 6.11 -13.13 -8.82
N ILE A 155 7.09 -12.47 -8.21
CA ILE A 155 7.39 -11.05 -8.41
C ILE A 155 8.78 -10.92 -9.05
N ASN A 156 8.87 -10.10 -10.10
CA ASN A 156 10.12 -9.64 -10.70
C ASN A 156 10.31 -8.15 -10.37
N THR A 157 11.39 -7.81 -9.67
CA THR A 157 11.66 -6.44 -9.20
C THR A 157 12.70 -5.69 -10.05
N GLU A 158 13.15 -6.25 -11.17
CA GLU A 158 14.23 -5.67 -12.00
C GLU A 158 13.89 -4.25 -12.47
N VAL A 159 12.66 -4.04 -12.98
CA VAL A 159 12.22 -2.72 -13.45
C VAL A 159 12.11 -1.72 -12.29
N ILE A 160 11.66 -2.17 -11.11
CA ILE A 160 11.59 -1.31 -9.91
C ILE A 160 13.01 -0.85 -9.54
N LYS A 161 13.96 -1.78 -9.41
CA LYS A 161 15.36 -1.49 -9.07
C LYS A 161 16.04 -0.58 -10.08
N LEU A 162 15.75 -0.76 -11.38
CA LEU A 162 16.25 0.11 -12.43
C LEU A 162 15.73 1.55 -12.27
N LEU A 163 14.48 1.74 -11.88
CA LEU A 163 13.93 3.07 -11.65
C LEU A 163 14.52 3.70 -10.37
N GLU A 164 14.63 2.94 -9.29
CA GLU A 164 15.23 3.40 -8.03
C GLU A 164 16.68 3.88 -8.26
N SER A 165 17.50 3.11 -9.02
CA SER A 165 18.89 3.47 -9.33
C SER A 165 19.03 4.72 -10.20
N ASN A 166 17.94 5.18 -10.83
CA ASN A 166 17.87 6.40 -11.62
C ASN A 166 17.05 7.51 -10.93
N ASP A 167 16.99 7.49 -9.59
CA ASP A 167 16.25 8.46 -8.76
C ASP A 167 14.79 8.65 -9.16
N THR A 168 14.17 7.60 -9.66
CA THR A 168 12.80 7.63 -10.17
C THR A 168 11.88 6.85 -9.23
N ILE A 169 10.72 7.43 -8.90
CA ILE A 169 9.70 6.84 -8.04
C ILE A 169 8.82 5.91 -8.87
N PRO A 170 8.81 4.58 -8.61
CA PRO A 170 7.90 3.65 -9.26
C PRO A 170 6.48 3.81 -8.71
N VAL A 171 5.48 3.91 -9.59
CA VAL A 171 4.06 3.92 -9.25
C VAL A 171 3.40 2.75 -9.94
N ILE A 172 2.92 1.76 -9.19
CA ILE A 172 2.54 0.45 -9.70
C ILE A 172 1.04 0.22 -9.50
N SER A 173 0.32 -0.09 -10.57
CA SER A 173 -1.08 -0.51 -10.51
C SER A 173 -1.21 -2.00 -10.20
N SER A 174 -2.28 -2.36 -9.46
CA SER A 174 -2.53 -3.72 -8.97
C SER A 174 -3.11 -4.67 -10.04
N ILE A 175 -2.36 -4.87 -11.11
CA ILE A 175 -2.66 -5.76 -12.23
C ILE A 175 -1.52 -6.75 -12.37
N GLY A 176 -1.84 -8.00 -12.72
CA GLY A 176 -0.85 -9.03 -13.03
C GLY A 176 -1.11 -9.72 -14.36
N VAL A 177 -0.19 -10.58 -14.75
CA VAL A 177 -0.25 -11.32 -16.02
C VAL A 177 0.10 -12.79 -15.79
N ASP A 178 -0.58 -13.70 -16.50
CA ASP A 178 -0.22 -15.12 -16.52
C ASP A 178 0.77 -15.46 -17.64
N LYS A 179 1.13 -16.73 -17.74
CA LYS A 179 2.07 -17.25 -18.76
C LYS A 179 1.60 -17.08 -20.21
N ASN A 180 0.30 -16.85 -20.41
CA ASN A 180 -0.31 -16.67 -21.73
C ASN A 180 -0.47 -15.19 -22.11
N GLY A 181 -0.08 -14.26 -21.21
CA GLY A 181 -0.29 -12.82 -21.38
C GLY A 181 -1.68 -12.34 -20.96
N GLN A 182 -2.50 -13.21 -20.36
CA GLN A 182 -3.82 -12.84 -19.86
C GLN A 182 -3.68 -11.92 -18.64
N THR A 183 -4.41 -10.82 -18.65
CA THR A 183 -4.42 -9.83 -17.56
C THR A 183 -5.38 -10.24 -16.45
N TYR A 184 -5.00 -9.97 -15.20
CA TYR A 184 -5.78 -10.25 -14.00
C TYR A 184 -5.81 -9.05 -13.06
N ASN A 185 -6.97 -8.80 -12.48
CA ASN A 185 -7.17 -7.88 -11.38
C ASN A 185 -6.66 -8.50 -10.07
N ILE A 186 -5.92 -7.72 -9.28
CA ILE A 186 -5.37 -8.19 -8.00
C ILE A 186 -5.68 -7.17 -6.92
N ASN A 187 -5.92 -7.63 -5.70
CA ASN A 187 -6.01 -6.72 -4.56
C ASN A 187 -4.67 -6.03 -4.35
N ALA A 188 -4.68 -4.69 -4.29
CA ALA A 188 -3.49 -3.86 -4.16
C ALA A 188 -2.70 -4.13 -2.88
N ASP A 189 -3.35 -4.58 -1.80
CA ASP A 189 -2.69 -4.91 -0.54
C ASP A 189 -1.77 -6.12 -0.72
N TYR A 190 -2.22 -7.17 -1.45
CA TYR A 190 -1.40 -8.33 -1.76
C TYR A 190 -0.24 -7.98 -2.71
N VAL A 191 -0.47 -7.10 -3.71
CA VAL A 191 0.60 -6.65 -4.61
C VAL A 191 1.67 -5.89 -3.83
N ALA A 192 1.26 -4.98 -2.95
CA ALA A 192 2.17 -4.21 -2.11
C ALA A 192 2.99 -5.11 -1.18
N GLY A 193 2.34 -6.05 -0.50
CA GLY A 193 3.01 -7.03 0.36
C GLY A 193 4.03 -7.89 -0.41
N ALA A 194 3.63 -8.43 -1.57
CA ALA A 194 4.51 -9.27 -2.38
C ALA A 194 5.71 -8.50 -2.95
N ILE A 195 5.52 -7.26 -3.40
CA ILE A 195 6.60 -6.38 -3.87
C ILE A 195 7.53 -6.02 -2.70
N ALA A 196 6.98 -5.62 -1.55
CA ALA A 196 7.76 -5.27 -0.36
C ALA A 196 8.64 -6.45 0.11
N GLY A 197 8.06 -7.65 0.22
CA GLY A 197 8.80 -8.86 0.58
C GLY A 197 9.90 -9.19 -0.42
N LYS A 198 9.63 -9.09 -1.75
CA LYS A 198 10.62 -9.38 -2.78
C LYS A 198 11.74 -8.35 -2.86
N LEU A 199 11.46 -7.08 -2.56
CA LEU A 199 12.45 -6.01 -2.45
C LEU A 199 13.25 -6.07 -1.15
N GLN A 200 12.79 -6.83 -0.15
CA GLN A 200 13.27 -6.74 1.24
C GLN A 200 13.18 -5.30 1.75
N ALA A 201 12.00 -4.71 1.54
CA ALA A 201 11.75 -3.33 1.91
C ALA A 201 11.88 -3.15 3.43
N ASP A 202 12.48 -2.03 3.86
CA ASP A 202 12.62 -1.67 5.27
C ASP A 202 11.26 -1.52 5.96
N ARG A 203 10.28 -0.96 5.22
CA ARG A 203 8.89 -0.85 5.66
C ARG A 203 7.90 -1.08 4.53
N LEU A 204 6.76 -1.61 4.92
CA LEU A 204 5.52 -1.58 4.13
C LEU A 204 4.50 -0.72 4.89
N ILE A 205 4.00 0.33 4.26
CA ILE A 205 2.98 1.21 4.84
C ILE A 205 1.65 0.99 4.12
N PHE A 206 0.63 0.57 4.86
CA PHE A 206 -0.75 0.52 4.38
C PHE A 206 -1.48 1.80 4.76
N LEU A 207 -1.71 2.68 3.79
CA LEU A 207 -2.60 3.82 3.99
C LEU A 207 -4.05 3.36 3.95
N THR A 208 -4.74 3.55 5.05
CA THR A 208 -6.12 3.09 5.29
C THR A 208 -7.01 4.24 5.78
N ASP A 209 -8.24 3.91 6.15
CA ASP A 209 -9.22 4.82 6.76
C ASP A 209 -9.32 4.70 8.29
N VAL A 210 -8.44 3.88 8.90
CA VAL A 210 -8.38 3.66 10.35
C VAL A 210 -7.04 4.14 10.91
N ASP A 211 -7.04 4.60 12.17
CA ASP A 211 -5.87 5.18 12.82
C ASP A 211 -4.77 4.13 13.08
N GLY A 212 -5.12 2.85 13.23
CA GLY A 212 -4.25 1.73 13.57
C GLY A 212 -5.02 0.68 14.35
N ILE A 213 -4.32 -0.12 15.16
CA ILE A 213 -4.92 -1.12 16.07
C ILE A 213 -5.25 -0.45 17.40
N LEU A 214 -6.51 -0.51 17.80
CA LEU A 214 -6.98 0.00 19.09
C LEU A 214 -7.27 -1.17 20.04
N LEU A 215 -6.89 -1.06 21.32
CA LEU A 215 -7.29 -2.03 22.35
C LEU A 215 -8.80 -1.91 22.67
N ASP A 216 -9.34 -0.69 22.58
CA ASP A 216 -10.76 -0.41 22.68
C ASP A 216 -11.18 0.44 21.47
N TYR A 217 -12.01 -0.12 20.59
CA TYR A 217 -12.48 0.54 19.37
C TYR A 217 -13.13 1.91 19.61
N ASN A 218 -13.74 2.11 20.78
CA ASN A 218 -14.41 3.36 21.14
C ASN A 218 -13.47 4.40 21.77
N ASN A 219 -12.23 4.04 22.06
CA ASN A 219 -11.26 4.91 22.71
C ASN A 219 -9.97 5.07 21.89
N LYS A 220 -9.85 6.18 21.17
CA LYS A 220 -8.67 6.46 20.34
C LYS A 220 -7.34 6.57 21.13
N GLN A 221 -7.40 6.80 22.44
CA GLN A 221 -6.22 6.86 23.31
C GLN A 221 -5.60 5.46 23.56
N THR A 222 -6.27 4.40 23.12
CA THR A 222 -5.81 3.02 23.20
C THR A 222 -5.12 2.55 21.91
N LEU A 223 -4.73 3.49 21.04
CA LEU A 223 -3.93 3.17 19.86
C LEU A 223 -2.62 2.50 20.28
N ILE A 224 -2.30 1.40 19.64
CA ILE A 224 -1.04 0.69 19.84
C ILE A 224 -0.03 1.23 18.84
N ASP A 225 1.02 1.89 19.33
CA ASP A 225 2.06 2.45 18.46
C ASP A 225 2.93 1.35 17.84
N GLU A 226 3.26 0.31 18.63
CA GLU A 226 4.11 -0.79 18.20
C GLU A 226 3.67 -2.13 18.82
N ILE A 227 3.67 -3.18 17.99
CA ILE A 227 3.26 -4.53 18.42
C ILE A 227 4.01 -5.58 17.58
N ASP A 228 4.32 -6.74 18.20
CA ASP A 228 4.87 -7.90 17.52
C ASP A 228 3.77 -8.87 17.03
N VAL A 229 4.17 -9.82 16.17
CA VAL A 229 3.24 -10.80 15.55
C VAL A 229 2.58 -11.68 16.60
N GLU A 230 3.28 -12.07 17.67
CA GLU A 230 2.73 -12.93 18.73
C GLU A 230 1.58 -12.23 19.45
N LYS A 231 1.79 -10.98 19.86
CA LYS A 231 0.73 -10.17 20.49
C LYS A 231 -0.43 -9.86 19.56
N VAL A 232 -0.17 -9.65 18.26
CA VAL A 232 -1.26 -9.48 17.27
C VAL A 232 -2.14 -10.72 17.25
N ASN A 233 -1.56 -11.94 17.24
CA ASN A 233 -2.32 -13.19 17.27
C ASN A 233 -3.13 -13.33 18.58
N ASP A 234 -2.55 -13.00 19.74
CA ASP A 234 -3.29 -12.97 21.03
C ASP A 234 -4.50 -12.02 20.97
N LEU A 235 -4.33 -10.82 20.39
CA LEU A 235 -5.44 -9.87 20.25
C LEU A 235 -6.54 -10.36 19.29
N ILE A 236 -6.18 -11.13 18.26
CA ILE A 236 -7.14 -11.80 17.37
C ILE A 236 -7.90 -12.88 18.13
N GLU A 237 -7.21 -13.78 18.85
CA GLU A 237 -7.82 -14.86 19.62
C GLU A 237 -8.75 -14.33 20.70
N ARG A 238 -8.43 -13.22 21.35
CA ARG A 238 -9.25 -12.53 22.34
C ARG A 238 -10.40 -11.74 21.74
N GLY A 239 -10.51 -11.68 20.40
CA GLY A 239 -11.58 -10.96 19.69
C GLY A 239 -11.46 -9.44 19.74
N ILE A 240 -10.35 -8.88 20.22
CA ILE A 240 -10.06 -7.44 20.21
C ILE A 240 -9.86 -6.97 18.77
N ILE A 241 -9.05 -7.70 18.00
CA ILE A 241 -8.94 -7.49 16.55
C ILE A 241 -10.02 -8.34 15.88
N SER A 242 -11.07 -7.68 15.38
CA SER A 242 -12.23 -8.35 14.78
C SER A 242 -12.85 -7.48 13.67
N GLY A 243 -13.92 -7.96 13.04
CA GLY A 243 -14.67 -7.22 12.04
C GLY A 243 -13.81 -6.72 10.89
N GLY A 244 -13.95 -5.45 10.52
CA GLY A 244 -13.23 -4.82 9.41
C GLY A 244 -11.73 -4.64 9.61
N MET A 245 -11.22 -4.74 10.84
CA MET A 245 -9.77 -4.68 11.13
C MET A 245 -9.07 -6.01 10.83
N LEU A 246 -9.74 -7.14 11.05
CA LEU A 246 -9.15 -8.47 10.88
C LEU A 246 -8.56 -8.70 9.49
N PRO A 247 -9.24 -8.42 8.35
CA PRO A 247 -8.64 -8.56 7.04
C PRO A 247 -7.39 -7.70 6.83
N LYS A 248 -7.37 -6.48 7.38
CA LYS A 248 -6.21 -5.56 7.26
C LYS A 248 -5.01 -6.12 8.01
N VAL A 249 -5.22 -6.54 9.25
CA VAL A 249 -4.15 -7.13 10.08
C VAL A 249 -3.66 -8.45 9.49
N THR A 250 -4.56 -9.31 9.00
CA THR A 250 -4.18 -10.55 8.31
C THR A 250 -3.26 -10.27 7.11
N THR A 251 -3.57 -9.24 6.31
CA THR A 251 -2.70 -8.84 5.19
C THR A 251 -1.32 -8.36 5.67
N CYS A 252 -1.26 -7.67 6.82
CA CYS A 252 0.02 -7.27 7.43
C CYS A 252 0.84 -8.50 7.87
N LEU A 253 0.20 -9.47 8.53
CA LEU A 253 0.84 -10.72 8.95
C LEU A 253 1.34 -11.53 7.75
N ASP A 254 0.56 -11.59 6.67
CA ASP A 254 0.96 -12.25 5.42
C ASP A 254 2.18 -11.55 4.79
N ALA A 255 2.24 -10.22 4.81
CA ALA A 255 3.39 -9.48 4.32
C ALA A 255 4.66 -9.79 5.15
N ILE A 256 4.54 -9.83 6.48
CA ILE A 256 5.64 -10.21 7.38
C ILE A 256 6.11 -11.64 7.13
N LYS A 257 5.18 -12.59 6.99
CA LYS A 257 5.48 -13.98 6.63
C LYS A 257 6.23 -14.10 5.31
N ASN A 258 5.96 -13.21 4.37
CA ASN A 258 6.63 -13.13 3.06
C ASN A 258 7.93 -12.31 3.07
N GLY A 259 8.47 -11.96 4.25
CA GLY A 259 9.81 -11.38 4.41
C GLY A 259 9.88 -9.87 4.62
N VAL A 260 8.75 -9.19 4.83
CA VAL A 260 8.74 -7.78 5.27
C VAL A 260 9.01 -7.73 6.77
N GLU A 261 9.97 -6.92 7.21
CA GLU A 261 10.33 -6.83 8.64
C GLU A 261 9.36 -5.94 9.42
N ASN A 262 8.91 -4.85 8.81
CA ASN A 262 8.14 -3.80 9.45
C ASN A 262 6.94 -3.43 8.60
N VAL A 263 5.72 -3.60 9.13
CA VAL A 263 4.48 -3.23 8.45
C VAL A 263 3.72 -2.22 9.29
N VAL A 264 3.29 -1.12 8.67
CA VAL A 264 2.56 -0.04 9.35
C VAL A 264 1.14 0.05 8.82
N ILE A 265 0.17 0.12 9.72
CA ILE A 265 -1.21 0.53 9.42
C ILE A 265 -1.32 2.01 9.77
N LEU A 266 -1.66 2.85 8.79
CA LEU A 266 -1.62 4.30 8.92
C LEU A 266 -2.88 4.94 8.36
N ASN A 267 -3.42 5.95 9.07
CA ASN A 267 -4.57 6.70 8.59
C ASN A 267 -4.15 7.69 7.51
N GLY A 268 -4.55 7.39 6.26
CA GLY A 268 -4.26 8.25 5.11
C GLY A 268 -5.04 9.57 5.07
N LYS A 269 -5.93 9.85 6.03
CA LYS A 269 -6.62 11.15 6.19
C LYS A 269 -5.89 12.09 7.13
N LEU A 270 -4.96 11.58 7.94
CA LEU A 270 -4.14 12.40 8.82
C LEU A 270 -3.16 13.21 7.96
N GLU A 271 -3.09 14.51 8.24
CA GLU A 271 -2.18 15.41 7.51
C GLU A 271 -0.72 14.95 7.63
N HIS A 272 -0.04 14.84 6.49
CA HIS A 272 1.36 14.40 6.43
C HIS A 272 1.64 13.10 7.20
N SER A 273 0.70 12.16 7.18
CA SER A 273 0.74 10.94 7.98
C SER A 273 2.01 10.12 7.75
N VAL A 274 2.50 10.04 6.51
CA VAL A 274 3.71 9.28 6.17
C VAL A 274 4.96 9.94 6.78
N ILE A 275 5.03 11.26 6.75
CA ILE A 275 6.15 12.00 7.36
C ILE A 275 6.10 11.90 8.88
N LEU A 276 4.91 12.02 9.49
CA LEU A 276 4.74 11.84 10.93
C LEU A 276 5.20 10.43 11.37
N GLU A 277 4.82 9.40 10.62
CA GLU A 277 5.23 8.01 10.91
C GLU A 277 6.75 7.82 10.81
N LEU A 278 7.40 8.38 9.80
CA LEU A 278 8.80 8.12 9.53
C LEU A 278 9.76 9.02 10.33
N PHE A 279 9.34 10.27 10.67
CA PHE A 279 10.22 11.30 11.19
C PHE A 279 9.88 11.76 12.62
N THR A 280 9.02 11.02 13.32
CA THR A 280 8.77 11.22 14.76
C THR A 280 9.06 9.94 15.55
N VAL A 281 9.21 10.07 16.85
CA VAL A 281 9.49 8.93 17.76
C VAL A 281 8.24 8.10 17.97
N GLU A 282 7.10 8.77 18.13
CA GLU A 282 5.81 8.15 18.44
C GLU A 282 5.18 7.50 17.20
N GLY A 283 5.59 7.91 15.99
CA GLY A 283 4.91 7.52 14.76
C GLY A 283 3.52 8.15 14.62
N ALA A 284 2.68 7.58 13.77
CA ALA A 284 1.32 8.08 13.53
C ALA A 284 0.29 6.96 13.33
N GLY A 285 0.71 5.71 13.41
CA GLY A 285 -0.12 4.53 13.21
C GLY A 285 0.27 3.38 14.13
N THR A 286 0.01 2.15 13.69
CA THR A 286 0.49 0.94 14.37
C THR A 286 1.57 0.27 13.55
N LEU A 287 2.76 0.16 14.12
CA LEU A 287 3.88 -0.62 13.58
C LEU A 287 3.78 -2.07 14.06
N ILE A 288 3.62 -3.00 13.14
CA ILE A 288 3.70 -4.45 13.40
C ILE A 288 5.10 -4.90 12.98
N LYS A 289 5.86 -5.44 13.93
CA LYS A 289 7.21 -5.96 13.71
C LYS A 289 7.21 -7.48 13.60
N LYS A 290 8.09 -8.00 12.77
CA LYS A 290 8.48 -9.40 12.84
C LYS A 290 9.07 -9.64 14.23
N ASP A 291 8.71 -10.76 14.88
CA ASP A 291 9.23 -11.11 16.19
C ASP A 291 10.76 -10.99 16.18
N ASN A 292 11.29 -10.17 17.07
CA ASN A 292 12.70 -10.26 17.41
C ASN A 292 12.85 -11.53 18.25
N SER A 293 13.05 -12.67 17.60
CA SER A 293 13.72 -13.78 18.26
C SER A 293 15.04 -13.22 18.74
N ILE A 294 15.19 -13.15 20.06
CA ILE A 294 16.42 -12.77 20.75
C ILE A 294 17.55 -13.59 20.14
N ASP A 295 18.43 -12.92 19.37
CA ASP A 295 19.77 -13.42 19.06
C ASP A 295 20.68 -13.23 20.29
#